data_ee501019156399c109eebf38c95a91a6
#
_entry.id   ee501019156399c109eebf38c95a91a6
#
_cell.length_a   1.000
_cell.length_b   1.000
_cell.length_c   1.000
_cell.angle_alpha   90.00
_cell.angle_beta   90.00
_cell.angle_gamma   90.00
#
_symmetry.space_group_name_H-M   'P 1'
#
loop_
_entity.id
_entity.type
_entity.pdbx_description
1 polymer ?
#
loop_
_entity_poly.entity_id
_entity_poly.type
_entity_poly.pdbx_seq_one_letter_code
_entity_poly.pdbx_strand_id
1 'polypeptide(L)'
;MYKIDIPISEQDFDDYFMCRWKMLREPWKYPLGSEKDEYEQVSQHRMIRNLNGEVVAVGRVHMNSAEEAQVRHVAVEKASQGKGLAKMLVASLEAVARAEGAIRIVTNSTQASIALFTSLGFIDQSGAPKELGEQQRQQMVKKLTDPSSILLHPKWCKLLESTWHETIPISKQMGIKLHQYTGRTLETRASLNKNINLHGTMFAGSIFSLATLTGWGMIFLQLKEKGLEGEIVLGDGNIHYHKPITMQPRSLYNIEFMTGNFDLL
;
A
#
# COMPACT_ATOMS: atom_id res chain seq x y z
N MET A 1 6.67 -25.08 -3.12
CA MET A 1 6.56 -23.76 -2.46
C MET A 1 6.43 -22.72 -3.56
N TYR A 2 5.63 -21.68 -3.37
CA TYR A 2 5.46 -20.60 -4.36
C TYR A 2 6.00 -19.31 -3.76
N LYS A 3 6.66 -18.50 -4.58
CA LYS A 3 7.23 -17.21 -4.15
C LYS A 3 6.64 -16.10 -4.99
N ILE A 4 6.19 -15.02 -4.32
CA ILE A 4 5.79 -13.80 -4.99
C ILE A 4 7.03 -12.94 -5.25
N ASP A 5 7.14 -12.41 -6.47
CA ASP A 5 8.27 -11.60 -6.91
C ASP A 5 7.81 -10.38 -7.71
N ILE A 6 8.74 -9.45 -7.90
CA ILE A 6 8.60 -8.27 -8.75
C ILE A 6 9.50 -8.50 -9.97
N PRO A 7 9.01 -8.38 -11.21
CA PRO A 7 9.90 -8.42 -12.38
C PRO A 7 10.83 -7.20 -12.37
N ILE A 8 12.13 -7.43 -12.51
CA ILE A 8 13.17 -6.39 -12.45
C ILE A 8 14.02 -6.41 -13.73
N SER A 9 14.47 -7.58 -14.16
CA SER A 9 15.30 -7.74 -15.36
C SER A 9 14.44 -7.84 -16.61
N GLU A 10 15.04 -7.63 -17.78
CA GLU A 10 14.39 -7.88 -19.08
C GLU A 10 13.83 -9.30 -19.16
N GLN A 11 14.61 -10.30 -18.72
CA GLN A 11 14.18 -11.69 -18.68
C GLN A 11 12.97 -11.90 -17.76
N ASP A 12 12.90 -11.23 -16.59
CA ASP A 12 11.73 -11.31 -15.72
C ASP A 12 10.49 -10.76 -16.41
N PHE A 13 10.62 -9.64 -17.14
CA PHE A 13 9.52 -9.06 -17.90
C PHE A 13 9.11 -9.92 -19.08
N ASP A 14 10.05 -10.57 -19.77
CA ASP A 14 9.73 -11.50 -20.84
C ASP A 14 8.96 -12.71 -20.32
N ASP A 15 9.41 -13.33 -19.24
CA ASP A 15 8.70 -14.43 -18.57
C ASP A 15 7.32 -14.00 -18.07
N TYR A 16 7.22 -12.80 -17.50
CA TYR A 16 5.98 -12.20 -17.00
C TYR A 16 4.98 -11.99 -18.13
N PHE A 17 5.38 -11.33 -19.22
CA PHE A 17 4.50 -11.06 -20.36
C PHE A 17 4.16 -12.32 -21.14
N MET A 18 5.08 -13.27 -21.26
CA MET A 18 4.82 -14.56 -21.86
C MET A 18 3.75 -15.35 -21.07
N CYS A 19 3.88 -15.40 -19.75
CA CYS A 19 2.84 -16.02 -18.90
C CYS A 19 1.49 -15.33 -19.07
N ARG A 20 1.49 -13.99 -19.10
CA ARG A 20 0.28 -13.18 -19.26
C ARG A 20 -0.39 -13.41 -20.61
N TRP A 21 0.41 -13.45 -21.70
CA TRP A 21 -0.08 -13.73 -23.04
C TRP A 21 -0.69 -15.13 -23.13
N LYS A 22 0.01 -16.16 -22.69
CA LYS A 22 -0.46 -17.55 -22.67
C LYS A 22 -1.79 -17.72 -21.96
N MET A 23 -2.03 -16.98 -20.86
CA MET A 23 -3.25 -17.12 -20.07
C MET A 23 -4.41 -16.26 -20.59
N LEU A 24 -4.13 -15.05 -21.11
CA LEU A 24 -5.17 -14.05 -21.37
C LEU A 24 -5.37 -13.72 -22.85
N ARG A 25 -4.48 -14.17 -23.75
CA ARG A 25 -4.48 -13.80 -25.17
C ARG A 25 -4.46 -15.00 -26.11
N GLU A 26 -3.54 -15.91 -25.88
CA GLU A 26 -3.39 -17.13 -26.71
C GLU A 26 -4.68 -17.95 -26.85
N PRO A 27 -5.50 -18.18 -25.78
CA PRO A 27 -6.76 -18.93 -25.91
C PRO A 27 -7.76 -18.27 -26.88
N TRP A 28 -7.61 -16.99 -27.12
CA TRP A 28 -8.44 -16.19 -28.03
C TRP A 28 -7.75 -15.92 -29.37
N LYS A 29 -6.59 -16.56 -29.61
CA LYS A 29 -5.80 -16.42 -30.84
C LYS A 29 -5.32 -14.98 -31.13
N TYR A 30 -5.15 -14.15 -30.08
CA TYR A 30 -4.54 -12.84 -30.24
C TYR A 30 -3.02 -12.95 -30.38
N PRO A 31 -2.38 -12.10 -31.21
CA PRO A 31 -0.95 -12.14 -31.42
C PRO A 31 -0.14 -11.82 -30.15
N LEU A 32 1.11 -12.28 -30.12
CA LEU A 32 2.07 -11.90 -29.09
C LEU A 32 2.28 -10.38 -29.11
N GLY A 33 2.35 -9.74 -27.94
CA GLY A 33 2.39 -8.29 -27.77
C GLY A 33 1.04 -7.68 -27.44
N SER A 34 -0.08 -8.37 -27.74
CA SER A 34 -1.44 -7.90 -27.41
C SER A 34 -1.78 -7.95 -25.92
N GLU A 35 -0.93 -8.55 -25.11
CA GLU A 35 -1.05 -8.59 -23.65
C GLU A 35 -0.64 -7.28 -22.98
N LYS A 36 0.09 -6.41 -23.68
CA LYS A 36 0.55 -5.10 -23.19
C LYS A 36 -0.46 -4.00 -23.50
N ASP A 37 -0.46 -2.95 -22.70
CA ASP A 37 -1.25 -1.73 -22.93
C ASP A 37 -0.48 -0.47 -22.47
N GLU A 38 -1.07 0.70 -22.63
CA GLU A 38 -0.48 2.00 -22.33
C GLU A 38 -0.14 2.23 -20.85
N TYR A 39 -0.67 1.41 -19.96
CA TYR A 39 -0.44 1.53 -18.50
C TYR A 39 0.76 0.72 -17.99
N GLU A 40 1.51 0.03 -18.85
CA GLU A 40 2.62 -0.83 -18.38
C GLU A 40 3.67 -0.05 -17.60
N GLN A 41 4.05 1.13 -18.08
CA GLN A 41 5.11 1.95 -17.47
C GLN A 41 4.72 2.55 -16.11
N VAL A 42 3.43 2.79 -15.87
CA VAL A 42 2.92 3.37 -14.62
C VAL A 42 2.39 2.31 -13.66
N SER A 43 2.46 1.04 -14.04
CA SER A 43 1.96 -0.08 -13.26
C SER A 43 3.02 -0.69 -12.36
N GLN A 44 2.57 -1.18 -11.21
CA GLN A 44 3.35 -2.05 -10.35
C GLN A 44 2.98 -3.51 -10.65
N HIS A 45 3.96 -4.27 -11.10
CA HIS A 45 3.81 -5.67 -11.51
C HIS A 45 4.10 -6.62 -10.36
N ARG A 46 3.40 -7.74 -10.32
CA ARG A 46 3.67 -8.86 -9.42
C ARG A 46 3.57 -10.16 -10.19
N MET A 47 4.47 -11.09 -9.89
CA MET A 47 4.45 -12.44 -10.41
C MET A 47 4.65 -13.46 -9.31
N ILE A 48 4.24 -14.69 -9.56
CA ILE A 48 4.51 -15.81 -8.66
C ILE A 48 5.31 -16.85 -9.42
N ARG A 49 6.42 -17.25 -8.82
CA ARG A 49 7.27 -18.35 -9.34
C ARG A 49 7.02 -19.63 -8.54
N ASN A 50 7.10 -20.76 -9.24
CA ASN A 50 7.13 -22.08 -8.62
C ASN A 50 8.57 -22.44 -8.19
N LEU A 51 8.77 -23.65 -7.65
CA LEU A 51 10.09 -24.12 -7.20
C LEU A 51 11.11 -24.24 -8.32
N ASN A 52 10.67 -24.40 -9.57
CA ASN A 52 11.55 -24.48 -10.74
C ASN A 52 11.94 -23.10 -11.26
N GLY A 53 11.47 -22.01 -10.63
CA GLY A 53 11.69 -20.65 -11.09
C GLY A 53 10.73 -20.18 -12.19
N GLU A 54 9.77 -21.01 -12.62
CA GLU A 54 8.82 -20.66 -13.68
C GLU A 54 7.74 -19.72 -13.19
N VAL A 55 7.39 -18.72 -13.99
CA VAL A 55 6.29 -17.78 -13.67
C VAL A 55 4.96 -18.47 -13.93
N VAL A 56 4.17 -18.65 -12.90
CA VAL A 56 2.88 -19.37 -12.91
C VAL A 56 1.67 -18.49 -12.60
N ALA A 57 1.90 -17.26 -12.17
CA ALA A 57 0.84 -16.28 -11.97
C ALA A 57 1.38 -14.86 -12.16
N VAL A 58 0.55 -13.98 -12.69
CA VAL A 58 0.89 -12.59 -12.99
C VAL A 58 -0.28 -11.68 -12.71
N GLY A 59 0.02 -10.41 -12.43
CA GLY A 59 -0.98 -9.35 -12.28
C GLY A 59 -0.30 -8.01 -12.06
N ARG A 60 -1.05 -6.94 -12.28
CA ARG A 60 -0.56 -5.58 -12.07
C ARG A 60 -1.60 -4.69 -11.44
N VAL A 61 -1.14 -3.61 -10.84
CA VAL A 61 -1.97 -2.52 -10.32
C VAL A 61 -1.41 -1.18 -10.76
N HIS A 62 -2.28 -0.23 -11.04
CA HIS A 62 -1.92 1.17 -11.28
C HIS A 62 -2.96 2.08 -10.63
N MET A 63 -2.59 3.33 -10.41
CA MET A 63 -3.49 4.33 -9.86
C MET A 63 -4.32 4.96 -10.97
N ASN A 64 -5.66 4.93 -10.86
CA ASN A 64 -6.57 5.69 -11.71
C ASN A 64 -6.68 7.14 -11.24
N SER A 65 -6.56 7.34 -9.93
CA SER A 65 -6.56 8.64 -9.25
C SER A 65 -5.79 8.53 -7.94
N ALA A 66 -5.67 9.63 -7.20
CA ALA A 66 -5.01 9.62 -5.89
C ALA A 66 -5.67 8.66 -4.86
N GLU A 67 -6.93 8.30 -5.05
CA GLU A 67 -7.72 7.48 -4.11
C GLU A 67 -8.17 6.14 -4.69
N GLU A 68 -8.01 5.93 -5.99
CA GLU A 68 -8.47 4.72 -6.66
C GLU A 68 -7.35 4.03 -7.42
N ALA A 69 -7.13 2.76 -7.10
CA ALA A 69 -6.27 1.87 -7.87
C ALA A 69 -7.08 0.90 -8.73
N GLN A 70 -6.49 0.44 -9.82
CA GLN A 70 -7.08 -0.61 -10.68
C GLN A 70 -6.16 -1.82 -10.78
N VAL A 71 -6.67 -2.98 -10.41
CA VAL A 71 -6.03 -4.28 -10.68
C VAL A 71 -6.43 -4.78 -12.05
N ARG A 72 -5.43 -5.19 -12.83
CA ARG A 72 -5.63 -5.74 -14.17
C ARG A 72 -4.74 -6.96 -14.43
N HIS A 73 -5.14 -7.75 -15.43
CA HIS A 73 -4.36 -8.87 -15.96
C HIS A 73 -3.98 -9.92 -14.90
N VAL A 74 -4.84 -10.13 -13.88
CA VAL A 74 -4.66 -11.23 -12.93
C VAL A 74 -4.90 -12.54 -13.65
N ALA A 75 -3.87 -13.37 -13.72
CA ALA A 75 -3.91 -14.67 -14.35
C ALA A 75 -3.10 -15.69 -13.55
N VAL A 76 -3.56 -16.92 -13.51
CA VAL A 76 -2.90 -18.06 -12.89
C VAL A 76 -2.90 -19.21 -13.85
N GLU A 77 -1.74 -19.79 -14.10
CA GLU A 77 -1.57 -20.96 -14.96
C GLU A 77 -2.50 -22.10 -14.56
N LYS A 78 -3.15 -22.75 -15.52
CA LYS A 78 -4.18 -23.76 -15.28
C LYS A 78 -3.75 -24.88 -14.32
N ALA A 79 -2.52 -25.38 -14.48
CA ALA A 79 -1.95 -26.42 -13.61
C ALA A 79 -1.67 -25.95 -12.17
N SER A 80 -1.66 -24.64 -11.94
CA SER A 80 -1.38 -24.00 -10.66
C SER A 80 -2.61 -23.39 -10.00
N GLN A 81 -3.80 -23.51 -10.61
CA GLN A 81 -5.06 -23.03 -10.03
C GLN A 81 -5.48 -23.88 -8.82
N GLY A 82 -6.40 -23.35 -8.02
CA GLY A 82 -6.90 -24.01 -6.80
C GLY A 82 -5.94 -23.97 -5.61
N LYS A 83 -4.73 -23.41 -5.77
CA LYS A 83 -3.68 -23.37 -4.72
C LYS A 83 -3.60 -22.02 -3.99
N GLY A 84 -4.59 -21.16 -4.14
CA GLY A 84 -4.66 -19.84 -3.48
C GLY A 84 -3.76 -18.77 -4.11
N LEU A 85 -3.11 -19.02 -5.26
CA LEU A 85 -2.14 -18.09 -5.86
C LEU A 85 -2.78 -16.77 -6.29
N ALA A 86 -3.98 -16.79 -6.84
CA ALA A 86 -4.71 -15.58 -7.18
C ALA A 86 -4.98 -14.70 -5.95
N LYS A 87 -5.35 -15.31 -4.81
CA LYS A 87 -5.54 -14.61 -3.53
C LYS A 87 -4.23 -13.97 -3.06
N MET A 88 -3.14 -14.72 -3.09
CA MET A 88 -1.81 -14.22 -2.70
C MET A 88 -1.36 -13.06 -3.60
N LEU A 89 -1.56 -13.17 -4.91
CA LEU A 89 -1.21 -12.15 -5.88
C LEU A 89 -2.02 -10.87 -5.69
N VAL A 90 -3.36 -10.98 -5.59
CA VAL A 90 -4.25 -9.82 -5.40
C VAL A 90 -3.97 -9.14 -4.06
N ALA A 91 -3.71 -9.90 -2.97
CA ALA A 91 -3.35 -9.33 -1.68
C ALA A 91 -2.06 -8.49 -1.77
N SER A 92 -1.05 -8.94 -2.54
CA SER A 92 0.16 -8.16 -2.76
C SER A 92 -0.10 -6.89 -3.57
N LEU A 93 -0.96 -6.95 -4.60
CA LEU A 93 -1.36 -5.78 -5.39
C LEU A 93 -2.18 -4.78 -4.56
N GLU A 94 -3.06 -5.28 -3.67
CA GLU A 94 -3.78 -4.44 -2.71
C GLU A 94 -2.84 -3.73 -1.73
N ALA A 95 -1.78 -4.40 -1.27
CA ALA A 95 -0.78 -3.79 -0.39
C ALA A 95 -0.06 -2.64 -1.10
N VAL A 96 0.28 -2.81 -2.38
CA VAL A 96 0.84 -1.73 -3.21
C VAL A 96 -0.15 -0.57 -3.34
N ALA A 97 -1.39 -0.85 -3.71
CA ALA A 97 -2.42 0.18 -3.86
C ALA A 97 -2.60 1.00 -2.56
N ARG A 98 -2.60 0.34 -1.39
CA ARG A 98 -2.64 1.03 -0.09
C ARG A 98 -1.41 1.89 0.16
N ALA A 99 -0.23 1.39 -0.18
CA ALA A 99 1.02 2.15 -0.03
C ALA A 99 1.03 3.41 -0.90
N GLU A 100 0.42 3.35 -2.09
CA GLU A 100 0.23 4.50 -2.99
C GLU A 100 -0.93 5.42 -2.57
N GLY A 101 -1.69 5.08 -1.54
CA GLY A 101 -2.74 5.93 -0.97
C GLY A 101 -4.17 5.60 -1.43
N ALA A 102 -4.38 4.54 -2.19
CA ALA A 102 -5.71 4.15 -2.61
C ALA A 102 -6.61 3.77 -1.42
N ILE A 103 -7.81 4.31 -1.39
CA ILE A 103 -8.87 3.96 -0.43
C ILE A 103 -9.87 2.95 -1.02
N ARG A 104 -9.82 2.75 -2.33
CA ARG A 104 -10.57 1.73 -3.04
C ARG A 104 -9.78 1.16 -4.21
N ILE A 105 -10.10 -0.07 -4.57
CA ILE A 105 -9.49 -0.78 -5.69
C ILE A 105 -10.59 -1.33 -6.58
N VAL A 106 -10.44 -1.18 -7.88
CA VAL A 106 -11.40 -1.64 -8.88
C VAL A 106 -10.76 -2.68 -9.81
N THR A 107 -11.59 -3.50 -10.41
CA THR A 107 -11.19 -4.41 -11.48
C THR A 107 -12.33 -4.57 -12.48
N ASN A 108 -12.00 -4.82 -13.75
CA ASN A 108 -12.96 -5.15 -14.79
C ASN A 108 -12.92 -6.68 -15.01
N SER A 109 -13.84 -7.37 -14.37
CA SER A 109 -13.91 -8.84 -14.35
C SER A 109 -14.69 -9.37 -15.53
N THR A 110 -14.20 -10.45 -16.15
CA THR A 110 -14.99 -11.30 -17.02
C THR A 110 -15.92 -12.19 -16.20
N GLN A 111 -16.96 -12.75 -16.80
CA GLN A 111 -17.89 -13.66 -16.13
C GLN A 111 -17.16 -14.79 -15.37
N ALA A 112 -16.08 -15.33 -15.95
CA ALA A 112 -15.28 -16.39 -15.34
C ALA A 112 -14.49 -15.95 -14.09
N SER A 113 -14.20 -14.65 -13.94
CA SER A 113 -13.41 -14.12 -12.83
C SER A 113 -14.23 -13.45 -11.72
N ILE A 114 -15.54 -13.25 -11.92
CA ILE A 114 -16.43 -12.64 -10.92
C ILE A 114 -16.39 -13.41 -9.60
N ALA A 115 -16.55 -14.72 -9.63
CA ALA A 115 -16.54 -15.56 -8.43
C ALA A 115 -15.23 -15.42 -7.63
N LEU A 116 -14.08 -15.35 -8.32
CA LEU A 116 -12.79 -15.11 -7.70
C LEU A 116 -12.79 -13.77 -6.97
N PHE A 117 -13.08 -12.66 -7.67
CA PHE A 117 -13.02 -11.34 -7.06
C PHE A 117 -14.07 -11.15 -5.96
N THR A 118 -15.26 -11.73 -6.07
CA THR A 118 -16.26 -11.77 -4.99
C THR A 118 -15.68 -12.46 -3.74
N SER A 119 -14.99 -13.60 -3.91
CA SER A 119 -14.35 -14.32 -2.79
C SER A 119 -13.21 -13.51 -2.13
N LEU A 120 -12.66 -12.51 -2.84
CA LEU A 120 -11.65 -11.58 -2.37
C LEU A 120 -12.24 -10.30 -1.75
N GLY A 121 -13.56 -10.20 -1.64
CA GLY A 121 -14.28 -9.09 -1.05
C GLY A 121 -14.58 -7.93 -2.00
N PHE A 122 -14.46 -8.14 -3.30
CA PHE A 122 -14.96 -7.19 -4.28
C PHE A 122 -16.47 -7.35 -4.43
N ILE A 123 -17.15 -6.24 -4.57
CA ILE A 123 -18.59 -6.17 -4.83
C ILE A 123 -18.83 -5.60 -6.21
N ASP A 124 -19.94 -5.99 -6.82
CA ASP A 124 -20.39 -5.40 -8.08
C ASP A 124 -20.66 -3.90 -7.91
N GLN A 125 -20.07 -3.09 -8.75
CA GLN A 125 -20.41 -1.68 -8.84
C GLN A 125 -21.53 -1.55 -9.87
N SER A 126 -22.78 -1.74 -9.43
CA SER A 126 -23.99 -1.76 -10.25
C SER A 126 -24.00 -0.68 -11.33
N GLY A 127 -23.78 -1.11 -12.54
CA GLY A 127 -23.82 -0.37 -13.79
C GLY A 127 -23.80 -1.38 -14.92
N ALA A 128 -24.32 -1.06 -16.07
CA ALA A 128 -24.30 -1.94 -17.23
C ALA A 128 -22.87 -2.43 -17.52
N PRO A 129 -22.68 -3.71 -17.91
CA PRO A 129 -21.38 -4.23 -18.29
C PRO A 129 -20.75 -3.31 -19.32
N LYS A 130 -19.53 -2.83 -19.08
CA LYS A 130 -18.79 -2.07 -20.09
C LYS A 130 -18.28 -3.08 -21.12
N GLU A 131 -18.71 -2.93 -22.35
CA GLU A 131 -18.08 -3.62 -23.47
C GLU A 131 -16.67 -3.06 -23.66
N LEU A 132 -15.68 -3.88 -23.32
CA LEU A 132 -14.28 -3.64 -23.60
C LEU A 132 -13.80 -4.76 -24.53
N GLY A 133 -13.92 -4.51 -25.84
CA GLY A 133 -13.68 -5.53 -26.87
C GLY A 133 -14.85 -6.55 -26.95
N GLU A 134 -14.58 -7.75 -27.45
CA GLU A 134 -15.59 -8.80 -27.67
C GLU A 134 -16.14 -9.45 -26.38
N GLN A 135 -15.66 -9.06 -25.19
CA GLN A 135 -16.07 -9.65 -23.91
C GLN A 135 -16.77 -8.62 -23.03
N GLN A 136 -17.96 -8.97 -22.59
CA GLN A 136 -18.67 -8.24 -21.53
C GLN A 136 -17.84 -8.30 -20.24
N ARG A 137 -17.54 -7.15 -19.65
CA ARG A 137 -16.80 -7.03 -18.40
C ARG A 137 -17.60 -6.25 -17.39
N GLN A 138 -17.62 -6.75 -16.19
CA GLN A 138 -18.27 -6.15 -15.04
C GLN A 138 -17.25 -5.45 -14.16
N GLN A 139 -17.49 -4.17 -13.85
CA GLN A 139 -16.65 -3.47 -12.91
C GLN A 139 -16.98 -3.90 -11.50
N MET A 140 -15.97 -4.36 -10.78
CA MET A 140 -16.07 -4.73 -9.38
C MET A 140 -15.19 -3.80 -8.55
N VAL A 141 -15.64 -3.46 -7.34
CA VAL A 141 -14.96 -2.55 -6.44
C VAL A 141 -14.79 -3.20 -5.06
N LYS A 142 -13.65 -2.95 -4.45
CA LYS A 142 -13.39 -3.25 -3.04
C LYS A 142 -12.91 -1.98 -2.34
N LYS A 143 -13.56 -1.61 -1.24
CA LYS A 143 -13.01 -0.59 -0.36
C LYS A 143 -11.77 -1.17 0.30
N LEU A 144 -10.66 -0.48 0.15
CA LEU A 144 -9.46 -0.77 0.90
C LEU A 144 -9.67 -0.12 2.27
N THR A 145 -10.38 -0.83 3.16
CA THR A 145 -10.37 -0.43 4.57
C THR A 145 -8.93 -0.23 4.97
N ASP A 146 -8.66 0.83 5.71
CA ASP A 146 -7.39 0.98 6.40
C ASP A 146 -7.01 -0.39 6.96
N PRO A 147 -5.79 -0.88 6.72
CA PRO A 147 -5.35 -2.09 7.40
C PRO A 147 -5.66 -1.84 8.85
N SER A 148 -6.44 -2.74 9.47
CA SER A 148 -6.78 -2.64 10.88
C SER A 148 -5.52 -2.23 11.61
N SER A 149 -5.52 -1.02 12.16
CA SER A 149 -4.33 -0.41 12.74
C SER A 149 -3.77 -1.40 13.76
N ILE A 150 -2.63 -2.02 13.44
CA ILE A 150 -1.98 -2.93 14.37
C ILE A 150 -1.40 -2.06 15.46
N LEU A 151 -1.98 -2.12 16.63
CA LEU A 151 -1.43 -1.50 17.82
C LEU A 151 -0.86 -2.61 18.70
N LEU A 152 0.43 -2.86 18.58
CA LEU A 152 1.10 -3.92 19.35
C LEU A 152 0.86 -3.76 20.86
N HIS A 153 0.85 -2.52 21.36
CA HIS A 153 0.57 -2.19 22.75
C HIS A 153 -0.50 -1.09 22.84
N PRO A 154 -1.81 -1.41 22.67
CA PRO A 154 -2.88 -0.40 22.57
C PRO A 154 -2.92 0.59 23.75
N LYS A 155 -2.63 0.12 24.97
CA LYS A 155 -2.61 0.98 26.17
C LYS A 155 -1.48 2.01 26.11
N TRP A 156 -0.29 1.62 25.67
CA TRP A 156 0.84 2.54 25.52
C TRP A 156 0.65 3.49 24.35
N CYS A 157 0.06 3.01 23.25
CA CYS A 157 -0.29 3.86 22.12
C CYS A 157 -1.30 4.94 22.53
N LYS A 158 -2.30 4.60 23.32
CA LYS A 158 -3.27 5.55 23.87
C LYS A 158 -2.61 6.53 24.86
N LEU A 159 -1.71 6.04 25.70
CA LEU A 159 -0.94 6.88 26.61
C LEU A 159 -0.09 7.88 25.85
N LEU A 160 0.61 7.43 24.79
CA LEU A 160 1.40 8.29 23.93
C LEU A 160 0.56 9.42 23.31
N GLU A 161 -0.60 9.07 22.72
CA GLU A 161 -1.50 10.07 22.12
C GLU A 161 -2.02 11.07 23.17
N SER A 162 -2.39 10.60 24.36
CA SER A 162 -2.80 11.47 25.49
C SER A 162 -1.64 12.39 25.91
N THR A 163 -0.42 11.86 26.06
CA THR A 163 0.77 12.64 26.42
C THR A 163 0.99 13.77 25.42
N TRP A 164 0.97 13.47 24.12
CA TRP A 164 1.09 14.52 23.12
C TRP A 164 0.03 15.60 23.26
N HIS A 165 -1.26 15.21 23.37
CA HIS A 165 -2.36 16.16 23.39
C HIS A 165 -2.41 17.01 24.68
N GLU A 166 -1.91 16.50 25.78
CA GLU A 166 -1.91 17.18 27.08
C GLU A 166 -0.66 18.05 27.26
N THR A 167 0.50 17.58 26.80
CA THR A 167 1.78 18.27 27.05
C THR A 167 2.28 19.08 25.86
N ILE A 168 1.82 18.79 24.64
CA ILE A 168 2.21 19.46 23.40
C ILE A 168 0.94 19.96 22.68
N PRO A 169 0.39 21.12 23.05
CA PRO A 169 -0.94 21.57 22.57
C PRO A 169 -1.08 21.62 21.04
N ILE A 170 0.00 21.91 20.31
CA ILE A 170 0.00 21.94 18.85
C ILE A 170 -0.38 20.59 18.25
N SER A 171 -0.02 19.48 18.87
CA SER A 171 -0.37 18.13 18.38
C SER A 171 -1.88 17.91 18.31
N LYS A 172 -2.60 18.41 19.29
CA LYS A 172 -4.07 18.38 19.35
C LYS A 172 -4.71 19.29 18.30
N GLN A 173 -4.17 20.49 18.14
CA GLN A 173 -4.63 21.45 17.13
C GLN A 173 -4.43 20.92 15.73
N MET A 174 -3.30 20.29 15.44
CA MET A 174 -2.98 19.62 14.18
C MET A 174 -3.86 18.39 13.92
N GLY A 175 -4.51 17.84 14.97
CA GLY A 175 -5.29 16.62 14.90
C GLY A 175 -4.44 15.38 14.66
N ILE A 176 -3.26 15.34 15.28
CA ILE A 176 -2.35 14.19 15.18
C ILE A 176 -2.94 13.01 15.95
N LYS A 177 -2.95 11.86 15.28
CA LYS A 177 -3.39 10.57 15.84
C LYS A 177 -2.39 9.48 15.52
N LEU A 178 -2.19 8.59 16.46
CA LEU A 178 -1.44 7.37 16.23
C LEU A 178 -2.34 6.39 15.44
N HIS A 179 -1.84 5.91 14.32
CA HIS A 179 -2.58 5.02 13.43
C HIS A 179 -2.13 3.56 13.54
N GLN A 180 -0.84 3.31 13.54
CA GLN A 180 -0.27 1.96 13.60
C GLN A 180 1.01 1.93 14.41
N TYR A 181 1.21 0.84 15.17
CA TYR A 181 2.45 0.52 15.85
C TYR A 181 2.71 -0.98 15.80
N THR A 182 3.85 -1.39 15.25
CA THR A 182 4.23 -2.80 15.07
C THR A 182 5.42 -3.25 15.92
N GLY A 183 5.95 -2.36 16.76
CA GLY A 183 7.24 -2.55 17.45
C GLY A 183 8.45 -2.12 16.60
N ARG A 184 8.33 -2.11 15.28
CA ARG A 184 9.38 -1.65 14.34
C ARG A 184 9.00 -0.41 13.56
N THR A 185 7.72 -0.21 13.37
CA THR A 185 7.17 0.94 12.64
C THR A 185 6.14 1.65 13.49
N LEU A 186 6.11 2.98 13.38
CA LEU A 186 5.07 3.84 13.94
C LEU A 186 4.51 4.71 12.82
N GLU A 187 3.21 4.61 12.57
CA GLU A 187 2.50 5.50 11.66
C GLU A 187 1.61 6.45 12.44
N THR A 188 1.74 7.74 12.16
CA THR A 188 0.86 8.78 12.66
C THR A 188 0.17 9.49 11.50
N ARG A 189 -0.99 10.05 11.76
CA ARG A 189 -1.77 10.81 10.80
C ARG A 189 -2.17 12.16 11.38
N ALA A 190 -2.33 13.15 10.50
CA ALA A 190 -2.85 14.46 10.84
C ALA A 190 -4.02 14.82 9.92
N SER A 191 -4.81 15.81 10.30
CA SER A 191 -5.92 16.31 9.50
C SER A 191 -5.41 17.37 8.52
N LEU A 192 -5.52 17.16 7.20
CA LEU A 192 -5.03 18.12 6.21
C LEU A 192 -5.67 19.50 6.39
N ASN A 193 -6.99 19.55 6.60
CA ASN A 193 -7.73 20.81 6.74
C ASN A 193 -7.29 21.67 7.93
N LYS A 194 -6.67 21.07 8.95
CA LYS A 194 -6.10 21.80 10.10
C LYS A 194 -4.63 22.22 9.87
N ASN A 195 -4.02 21.75 8.81
CA ASN A 195 -2.59 21.92 8.53
C ASN A 195 -2.33 22.47 7.12
N ILE A 196 -3.35 23.03 6.52
CA ILE A 196 -3.32 23.52 5.14
C ILE A 196 -2.61 24.89 5.03
N ASN A 197 -1.89 25.10 3.94
CA ASN A 197 -1.32 26.39 3.57
C ASN A 197 -2.18 27.09 2.50
N LEU A 198 -1.77 28.25 2.06
CA LEU A 198 -2.47 29.06 1.05
C LEU A 198 -2.62 28.35 -0.34
N HIS A 199 -1.82 27.33 -0.60
CA HIS A 199 -1.87 26.55 -1.85
C HIS A 199 -2.77 25.31 -1.76
N GLY A 200 -3.49 25.11 -0.65
CA GLY A 200 -4.32 23.92 -0.45
C GLY A 200 -3.53 22.65 -0.14
N THR A 201 -2.25 22.76 0.18
CA THR A 201 -1.38 21.63 0.53
C THR A 201 -0.97 21.70 2.00
N MET A 202 -0.41 20.62 2.54
CA MET A 202 0.04 20.65 3.93
C MET A 202 1.18 21.65 4.12
N PHE A 203 1.07 22.47 5.16
CA PHE A 203 2.10 23.43 5.54
C PHE A 203 3.40 22.72 5.94
N ALA A 204 4.53 23.23 5.46
CA ALA A 204 5.85 22.63 5.68
C ALA A 204 6.21 22.46 7.17
N GLY A 205 5.89 23.45 7.99
CA GLY A 205 6.07 23.39 9.44
C GLY A 205 5.25 22.27 10.10
N SER A 206 4.01 22.05 9.61
CA SER A 206 3.17 20.94 10.07
C SER A 206 3.74 19.58 9.65
N ILE A 207 4.34 19.48 8.47
CA ILE A 207 5.02 18.25 8.02
C ILE A 207 6.19 17.94 8.95
N PHE A 208 7.03 18.93 9.25
CA PHE A 208 8.15 18.78 10.17
C PHE A 208 7.68 18.37 11.57
N SER A 209 6.67 19.04 12.11
CA SER A 209 6.10 18.73 13.44
C SER A 209 5.52 17.33 13.51
N LEU A 210 4.81 16.89 12.47
CA LEU A 210 4.27 15.53 12.40
C LEU A 210 5.39 14.49 12.38
N ALA A 211 6.43 14.70 11.57
CA ALA A 211 7.59 13.81 11.50
C ALA A 211 8.35 13.73 12.82
N THR A 212 8.60 14.87 13.46
CA THR A 212 9.28 14.97 14.76
C THR A 212 8.50 14.22 15.85
N LEU A 213 7.20 14.45 15.95
CA LEU A 213 6.35 13.77 16.94
C LEU A 213 6.26 12.26 16.67
N THR A 214 6.29 11.84 15.41
CA THR A 214 6.32 10.41 15.07
C THR A 214 7.62 9.77 15.55
N GLY A 215 8.77 10.39 15.28
CA GLY A 215 10.07 9.92 15.77
C GLY A 215 10.14 9.88 17.30
N TRP A 216 9.74 10.97 17.97
CA TRP A 216 9.65 11.03 19.43
C TRP A 216 8.75 9.92 19.99
N GLY A 217 7.59 9.70 19.39
CA GLY A 217 6.64 8.67 19.81
C GLY A 217 7.19 7.26 19.64
N MET A 218 7.99 7.03 18.59
CA MET A 218 8.66 5.75 18.39
C MET A 218 9.61 5.45 19.55
N ILE A 219 10.46 6.41 19.93
CA ILE A 219 11.38 6.27 21.05
C ILE A 219 10.61 6.04 22.37
N PHE A 220 9.54 6.81 22.61
CA PHE A 220 8.69 6.63 23.78
C PHE A 220 8.17 5.19 23.91
N LEU A 221 7.63 4.62 22.82
CA LEU A 221 7.11 3.25 22.82
C LEU A 221 8.23 2.22 23.01
N GLN A 222 9.40 2.44 22.39
CA GLN A 222 10.57 1.56 22.56
C GLN A 222 11.11 1.56 24.01
N LEU A 223 11.15 2.71 24.66
CA LEU A 223 11.54 2.80 26.08
C LEU A 223 10.54 2.01 26.94
N LYS A 224 9.23 2.17 26.69
CA LYS A 224 8.20 1.42 27.43
C LYS A 224 8.31 -0.10 27.21
N GLU A 225 8.58 -0.56 25.99
CA GLU A 225 8.80 -1.98 25.71
C GLU A 225 10.01 -2.57 26.46
N LYS A 226 11.06 -1.77 26.61
CA LYS A 226 12.28 -2.19 27.30
C LYS A 226 12.23 -1.95 28.81
N GLY A 227 11.14 -1.38 29.33
CA GLY A 227 11.05 -0.99 30.73
C GLY A 227 12.06 0.08 31.14
N LEU A 228 12.48 0.90 30.20
CA LEU A 228 13.43 2.00 30.44
C LEU A 228 12.68 3.31 30.63
N GLU A 229 13.25 4.19 31.41
CA GLU A 229 12.83 5.57 31.59
C GLU A 229 13.90 6.51 31.04
N GLY A 230 13.48 7.65 30.48
CA GLY A 230 14.39 8.65 29.95
C GLY A 230 13.63 9.83 29.36
N GLU A 231 14.27 10.99 29.32
CA GLU A 231 13.74 12.16 28.64
C GLU A 231 14.12 12.12 27.17
N ILE A 232 13.13 12.35 26.31
CA ILE A 232 13.31 12.30 24.86
C ILE A 232 13.35 13.73 24.35
N VAL A 233 14.49 14.14 23.80
CA VAL A 233 14.67 15.46 23.19
C VAL A 233 15.15 15.32 21.76
N LEU A 234 14.74 16.25 20.90
CA LEU A 234 15.25 16.33 19.54
C LEU A 234 16.57 17.10 19.56
N GLY A 235 17.68 16.41 19.27
CA GLY A 235 19.00 17.04 19.16
C GLY A 235 19.21 17.75 17.83
N ASP A 236 18.83 17.08 16.73
CA ASP A 236 18.92 17.60 15.36
C ASP A 236 17.81 17.01 14.49
N GLY A 237 17.44 17.73 13.44
CA GLY A 237 16.42 17.29 12.50
C GLY A 237 16.58 17.95 11.13
N ASN A 238 16.61 17.13 10.10
CA ASN A 238 16.66 17.58 8.71
C ASN A 238 15.50 16.96 7.92
N ILE A 239 14.86 17.75 7.05
CA ILE A 239 13.76 17.31 6.21
C ILE A 239 13.91 17.80 4.77
N HIS A 240 13.64 16.91 3.82
CA HIS A 240 13.61 17.22 2.41
C HIS A 240 12.19 17.11 1.88
N TYR A 241 11.66 18.20 1.33
CA TYR A 241 10.31 18.28 0.78
C TYR A 241 10.35 17.96 -0.71
N HIS A 242 9.91 16.75 -1.10
CA HIS A 242 9.97 16.31 -2.50
C HIS A 242 8.69 16.62 -3.28
N LYS A 243 7.54 16.51 -2.62
CA LYS A 243 6.20 16.69 -3.25
C LYS A 243 5.23 17.35 -2.28
N PRO A 244 4.30 18.20 -2.77
CA PRO A 244 3.23 18.71 -1.92
C PRO A 244 2.30 17.60 -1.45
N ILE A 245 1.87 17.68 -0.18
CA ILE A 245 0.88 16.76 0.39
C ILE A 245 -0.50 17.38 0.22
N THR A 246 -1.34 16.76 -0.61
CA THR A 246 -2.69 17.24 -0.98
C THR A 246 -3.80 16.35 -0.44
N MET A 247 -3.44 15.26 0.25
CA MET A 247 -4.36 14.26 0.81
C MET A 247 -4.08 14.04 2.27
N GLN A 248 -4.68 13.00 2.86
CA GLN A 248 -4.54 12.69 4.28
C GLN A 248 -3.06 12.55 4.69
N PRO A 249 -2.50 13.51 5.44
CA PRO A 249 -1.10 13.48 5.83
C PRO A 249 -0.80 12.32 6.77
N ARG A 250 0.24 11.59 6.47
CA ARG A 250 0.77 10.52 7.32
C ARG A 250 2.29 10.62 7.43
N SER A 251 2.82 10.26 8.57
CA SER A 251 4.24 10.06 8.80
C SER A 251 4.47 8.62 9.22
N LEU A 252 5.41 7.96 8.57
CA LEU A 252 5.84 6.61 8.90
C LEU A 252 7.28 6.65 9.36
N TYR A 253 7.55 6.16 10.55
CA TYR A 253 8.87 5.97 11.09
C TYR A 253 9.22 4.47 11.08
N ASN A 254 10.41 4.12 10.59
CA ASN A 254 10.90 2.75 10.56
C ASN A 254 12.28 2.67 11.24
N ILE A 255 12.39 1.80 12.23
CA ILE A 255 13.62 1.58 13.01
C ILE A 255 14.75 0.90 12.20
N GLU A 256 14.44 0.24 11.10
CA GLU A 256 15.43 -0.46 10.27
C GLU A 256 16.51 0.47 9.68
N PHE A 257 16.24 1.78 9.67
CA PHE A 257 17.19 2.81 9.22
C PHE A 257 18.02 3.42 10.36
N MET A 258 17.83 2.98 11.60
CA MET A 258 18.58 3.44 12.76
C MET A 258 19.83 2.57 12.99
N THR A 259 20.84 2.66 12.13
CA THR A 259 22.20 2.22 12.43
C THR A 259 22.99 3.38 13.07
N GLY A 260 22.45 3.99 14.11
CA GLY A 260 23.12 4.99 14.93
C GLY A 260 23.34 4.43 16.31
N ASN A 261 24.56 4.58 16.85
CA ASN A 261 24.84 4.34 18.26
C ASN A 261 23.94 5.25 19.09
N PHE A 262 23.11 4.66 19.95
CA PHE A 262 22.50 5.37 21.04
C PHE A 262 23.58 5.55 22.11
N ASP A 263 24.29 6.67 22.08
CA ASP A 263 25.00 7.12 23.25
C ASP A 263 23.97 7.66 24.24
N LEU A 264 23.69 6.88 25.26
CA LEU A 264 22.97 7.36 26.44
C LEU A 264 23.92 8.34 27.15
N LEU A 265 23.67 9.64 27.04
CA LEU A 265 24.26 10.65 27.88
C LEU A 265 23.67 10.59 29.28
#